data_59ac1b67ee63c701ae914886261251ab
#
_entry.id   59ac1b67ee63c701ae914886261251ab
#
_cell.length_a   1.000
_cell.length_b   1.000
_cell.length_c   1.000
_cell.angle_alpha   90.00
_cell.angle_beta   90.00
_cell.angle_gamma   90.00
#
_symmetry.space_group_name_H-M   'P 1'
#
loop_
_entity.id
_entity.type
_entity.pdbx_description
1 polymer ?
#
loop_
_entity_poly.entity_id
_entity_poly.type
_entity_poly.pdbx_seq_one_letter_code
_entity_poly.pdbx_strand_id
1 'polypeptide(L)'
;MKTDNTITLEEISLPNGKKLVCKEPLVLKIVEKGSLLVVKNSKLGIHCYEYTEKKLLNEIKEDLQILWEEYALGRIDDLSPKAIGLKEQLLTFFTEKN
;
A
#
# COMPACT_ATOMS: atom_id res chain seq x y z
N MET A 1 -21.84 2.16 18.95
CA MET A 1 -20.78 3.08 18.52
C MET A 1 -19.74 2.35 17.70
N LYS A 2 -19.34 2.99 16.66
CA LYS A 2 -18.35 2.38 15.77
C LYS A 2 -16.94 2.70 16.23
N THR A 3 -16.12 1.68 16.34
CA THR A 3 -14.71 1.90 16.62
C THR A 3 -13.95 2.00 15.30
N ASP A 4 -12.92 2.82 15.30
CA ASP A 4 -12.07 2.93 14.13
C ASP A 4 -11.28 1.63 13.98
N ASN A 5 -11.37 1.01 12.83
CA ASN A 5 -10.57 -0.15 12.50
C ASN A 5 -9.33 0.30 11.76
N THR A 6 -8.19 -0.21 12.16
CA THR A 6 -6.94 0.08 11.47
C THR A 6 -6.20 -1.21 11.17
N ILE A 7 -5.38 -1.16 10.12
CA ILE A 7 -4.42 -2.21 9.80
C ILE A 7 -3.04 -1.59 10.03
N THR A 8 -2.22 -2.22 10.85
CA THR A 8 -0.85 -1.77 11.07
C THR A 8 0.09 -2.77 10.42
N LEU A 9 0.94 -2.27 9.55
CA LEU A 9 1.88 -3.10 8.78
C LEU A 9 3.30 -2.66 9.08
N GLU A 10 4.17 -3.62 9.39
CA GLU A 10 5.59 -3.37 9.60
C GLU A 10 6.42 -4.07 8.53
N GLU A 11 5.94 -5.24 8.08
CA GLU A 11 6.57 -5.99 7.01
C GLU A 11 5.47 -6.59 6.16
N ILE A 12 5.62 -6.48 4.84
CA ILE A 12 4.59 -6.92 3.92
C ILE A 12 5.19 -7.95 2.97
N SER A 13 4.62 -9.16 2.99
CA SER A 13 5.00 -10.21 2.04
C SER A 13 4.24 -9.99 0.74
N LEU A 14 4.95 -9.74 -0.33
CA LEU A 14 4.34 -9.53 -1.65
C LEU A 14 4.04 -10.86 -2.32
N PRO A 15 3.04 -10.89 -3.23
CA PRO A 15 2.72 -12.13 -3.95
C PRO A 15 3.90 -12.72 -4.71
N ASN A 16 4.86 -11.89 -5.14
CA ASN A 16 6.04 -12.38 -5.87
C ASN A 16 7.13 -12.98 -4.98
N GLY A 17 6.89 -13.09 -3.68
CA GLY A 17 7.83 -13.67 -2.74
C GLY A 17 8.81 -12.68 -2.11
N LYS A 18 8.83 -11.46 -2.58
CA LYS A 18 9.65 -10.40 -1.97
C LYS A 18 8.92 -9.79 -0.78
N LYS A 19 9.67 -9.08 0.06
CA LYS A 19 9.09 -8.42 1.22
C LYS A 19 9.42 -6.94 1.19
N LEU A 20 8.45 -6.14 1.62
CA LEU A 20 8.67 -4.71 1.86
C LEU A 20 8.69 -4.50 3.37
N VAL A 21 9.71 -3.82 3.85
CA VAL A 21 9.82 -3.47 5.26
C VAL A 21 9.49 -2.00 5.41
N CYS A 22 8.57 -1.68 6.30
CA CYS A 22 8.19 -0.30 6.56
C CYS A 22 9.21 0.32 7.50
N LYS A 23 9.73 1.49 7.16
CA LYS A 23 10.70 2.18 8.02
C LYS A 23 10.06 2.64 9.31
N GLU A 24 8.76 2.92 9.25
CA GLU A 24 7.93 3.18 10.41
C GLU A 24 6.65 2.38 10.24
N PRO A 25 5.99 1.94 11.31
CA PRO A 25 4.76 1.18 11.16
C PRO A 25 3.76 1.94 10.29
N LEU A 26 3.22 1.26 9.28
CA LEU A 26 2.21 1.84 8.41
C LEU A 26 0.84 1.55 8.97
N VAL A 27 0.13 2.60 9.36
CA VAL A 27 -1.21 2.48 9.90
C VAL A 27 -2.21 2.90 8.82
N LEU A 28 -3.05 1.97 8.40
CA LEU A 28 -4.07 2.22 7.40
C LEU A 28 -5.44 2.16 8.08
N LYS A 29 -6.21 3.22 7.91
CA LYS A 29 -7.54 3.30 8.49
C LYS A 29 -8.55 2.61 7.57
N ILE A 30 -9.36 1.72 8.13
CA ILE A 30 -10.45 1.06 7.40
C ILE A 30 -11.73 1.84 7.65
N VAL A 31 -12.38 2.24 6.58
CA VAL A 31 -13.67 2.92 6.64
C VAL A 31 -14.73 1.99 6.07
N GLU A 32 -15.82 1.80 6.82
CA GLU A 32 -16.94 1.01 6.33
C GLU A 32 -17.89 1.89 5.56
N LYS A 33 -18.27 1.44 4.36
CA LYS A 33 -19.27 2.11 3.55
C LYS A 33 -20.27 1.06 3.09
N GLY A 34 -21.42 1.02 3.78
CA GLY A 34 -22.37 -0.07 3.58
C GLY A 34 -21.70 -1.38 3.96
N SER A 35 -21.66 -2.33 3.02
CA SER A 35 -21.02 -3.63 3.25
C SER A 35 -19.53 -3.62 2.90
N LEU A 36 -19.02 -2.53 2.34
CA LEU A 36 -17.63 -2.48 1.89
C LEU A 36 -16.69 -1.93 2.94
N LEU A 37 -15.51 -2.52 2.99
CA LEU A 37 -14.39 -1.99 3.77
C LEU A 37 -13.47 -1.27 2.79
N VAL A 38 -13.12 -0.03 3.09
CA VAL A 38 -12.32 0.81 2.19
C VAL A 38 -11.08 1.30 2.91
N VAL A 39 -9.95 1.19 2.24
CA VAL A 39 -8.68 1.76 2.71
C VAL A 39 -8.16 2.69 1.63
N LYS A 40 -7.77 3.88 2.04
CA LYS A 40 -7.21 4.87 1.12
C LYS A 40 -6.03 5.55 1.77
N ASN A 41 -4.90 5.58 1.05
CA ASN A 41 -3.73 6.33 1.46
C ASN A 41 -3.16 7.02 0.21
N SER A 42 -3.47 8.30 0.06
CA SER A 42 -3.11 9.05 -1.14
C SER A 42 -1.60 9.23 -1.30
N LYS A 43 -0.87 9.31 -0.20
CA LYS A 43 0.60 9.49 -0.28
C LYS A 43 1.28 8.30 -0.92
N LEU A 44 0.77 7.10 -0.64
CA LEU A 44 1.36 5.87 -1.17
C LEU A 44 0.60 5.33 -2.38
N GLY A 45 -0.48 6.01 -2.78
CA GLY A 45 -1.27 5.59 -3.92
C GLY A 45 -2.15 4.38 -3.65
N ILE A 46 -2.41 4.08 -2.39
CA ILE A 46 -3.23 2.92 -2.01
C ILE A 46 -4.70 3.32 -2.00
N HIS A 47 -5.51 2.53 -2.70
CA HIS A 47 -6.97 2.71 -2.68
C HIS A 47 -7.60 1.34 -2.96
N CYS A 48 -8.02 0.69 -1.90
CA CYS A 48 -8.54 -0.68 -1.98
C CYS A 48 -9.88 -0.77 -1.27
N TYR A 49 -10.74 -1.66 -1.76
CA TYR A 49 -11.99 -1.96 -1.09
C TYR A 49 -12.35 -3.42 -1.29
N GLU A 50 -12.92 -4.02 -0.26
CA GLU A 50 -13.36 -5.41 -0.29
C GLU A 50 -14.41 -5.64 0.78
N TYR A 51 -15.05 -6.80 0.73
CA TYR A 51 -16.11 -7.12 1.68
C TYR A 51 -15.59 -7.71 2.99
N THR A 52 -14.37 -8.23 3.03
CA THR A 52 -13.79 -8.80 4.24
C THR A 52 -12.39 -8.25 4.47
N GLU A 53 -11.94 -8.25 5.73
CA GLU A 53 -10.60 -7.78 6.07
C GLU A 53 -9.52 -8.63 5.40
N LYS A 54 -9.74 -9.94 5.33
CA LYS A 54 -8.76 -10.84 4.70
C LYS A 54 -8.57 -10.51 3.24
N LYS A 55 -9.67 -10.31 2.50
CA LYS A 55 -9.60 -9.93 1.09
C LYS A 55 -9.01 -8.54 0.92
N LEU A 56 -9.36 -7.63 1.81
CA LEU A 56 -8.82 -6.27 1.78
C LEU A 56 -7.30 -6.29 1.94
N LEU A 57 -6.80 -7.06 2.89
CA LEU A 57 -5.37 -7.17 3.11
C LEU A 57 -4.65 -7.75 1.88
N ASN A 58 -5.25 -8.76 1.25
CA ASN A 58 -4.68 -9.32 0.01
C ASN A 58 -4.65 -8.29 -1.11
N GLU A 59 -5.72 -7.49 -1.25
CA GLU A 59 -5.76 -6.42 -2.24
C GLU A 59 -4.69 -5.37 -1.99
N ILE A 60 -4.46 -5.02 -0.73
CA ILE A 60 -3.41 -4.07 -0.37
C ILE A 60 -2.04 -4.61 -0.78
N LYS A 61 -1.79 -5.89 -0.53
CA LYS A 61 -0.51 -6.51 -0.89
C LYS A 61 -0.29 -6.53 -2.40
N GLU A 62 -1.34 -6.88 -3.17
CA GLU A 62 -1.26 -6.89 -4.62
C GLU A 62 -1.04 -5.48 -5.16
N ASP A 63 -1.75 -4.52 -4.61
CA ASP A 63 -1.63 -3.12 -5.02
C ASP A 63 -0.23 -2.60 -4.73
N LEU A 64 0.30 -2.91 -3.55
CA LEU A 64 1.66 -2.50 -3.19
C LEU A 64 2.72 -3.14 -4.08
N GLN A 65 2.51 -4.38 -4.50
CA GLN A 65 3.44 -5.01 -5.43
C GLN A 65 3.47 -4.25 -6.75
N ILE A 66 2.30 -3.91 -7.29
CA ILE A 66 2.21 -3.16 -8.54
C ILE A 66 2.85 -1.78 -8.38
N LEU A 67 2.52 -1.08 -7.30
CA LEU A 67 3.08 0.23 -7.03
C LEU A 67 4.60 0.18 -6.91
N TRP A 68 5.11 -0.83 -6.24
CA TRP A 68 6.55 -0.99 -6.06
C TRP A 68 7.24 -1.25 -7.39
N GLU A 69 6.73 -2.20 -8.18
CA GLU A 69 7.34 -2.56 -9.44
C GLU A 69 7.24 -1.46 -10.49
N GLU A 70 6.07 -0.81 -10.56
CA GLU A 70 5.83 0.20 -11.61
C GLU A 70 6.41 1.56 -11.28
N TYR A 71 6.39 1.95 -10.00
CA TYR A 71 6.80 3.29 -9.61
C TYR A 71 8.09 3.31 -8.82
N ALA A 72 8.20 2.55 -7.73
CA ALA A 72 9.40 2.59 -6.90
C ALA A 72 10.64 2.11 -7.67
N LEU A 73 10.49 1.04 -8.44
CA LEU A 73 11.57 0.49 -9.26
C LEU A 73 11.56 1.04 -10.69
N GLY A 74 10.59 1.88 -11.04
CA GLY A 74 10.51 2.47 -12.36
C GLY A 74 11.61 3.48 -12.62
N ARG A 75 11.95 3.65 -13.89
CA ARG A 75 12.98 4.63 -14.27
C ARG A 75 12.37 6.03 -14.26
N ILE A 76 13.10 6.98 -13.70
CA ILE A 76 12.62 8.37 -13.63
C ILE A 76 12.26 8.90 -15.02
N ASP A 77 13.05 8.54 -16.05
CA ASP A 77 12.81 9.02 -17.40
C ASP A 77 11.46 8.57 -17.97
N ASP A 78 10.92 7.48 -17.45
CA ASP A 78 9.66 6.92 -17.94
C ASP A 78 8.46 7.36 -17.10
N LEU A 79 8.68 8.15 -16.06
CA LEU A 79 7.62 8.53 -15.13
C LEU A 79 7.23 10.00 -15.31
N SER A 80 5.92 10.26 -15.18
CA SER A 80 5.42 11.63 -15.14
C SER A 80 5.88 12.31 -13.83
N PRO A 81 5.82 13.64 -13.76
CA PRO A 81 6.18 14.33 -12.50
C PRO A 81 5.40 13.82 -11.30
N LYS A 82 4.12 13.52 -11.47
CA LYS A 82 3.29 12.99 -10.39
C LYS A 82 3.74 11.59 -9.99
N ALA A 83 4.11 10.77 -10.94
CA ALA A 83 4.60 9.42 -10.68
C ALA A 83 5.97 9.43 -10.00
N ILE A 84 6.81 10.42 -10.32
CA ILE A 84 8.10 10.60 -9.64
C ILE A 84 7.86 10.92 -8.16
N GLY A 85 6.87 11.77 -7.86
CA GLY A 85 6.51 12.06 -6.48
C GLY A 85 6.08 10.81 -5.73
N LEU A 86 5.30 9.95 -6.37
CA LEU A 86 4.88 8.68 -5.76
C LEU A 86 6.07 7.76 -5.54
N LYS A 87 6.98 7.67 -6.51
CA LYS A 87 8.21 6.90 -6.39
C LYS A 87 9.00 7.34 -5.15
N GLU A 88 9.16 8.64 -4.96
CA GLU A 88 9.88 9.16 -3.81
C GLU A 88 9.22 8.79 -2.49
N GLN A 89 7.89 8.87 -2.44
CA GLN A 89 7.15 8.49 -1.23
C GLN A 89 7.34 7.01 -0.91
N LEU A 90 7.23 6.16 -1.93
CA LEU A 90 7.38 4.72 -1.74
C LEU A 90 8.80 4.37 -1.26
N LEU A 91 9.83 4.96 -1.86
CA LEU A 91 11.21 4.70 -1.47
C LEU A 91 11.56 5.27 -0.10
N THR A 92 10.87 6.33 0.30
CA THR A 92 11.06 6.91 1.63
C THR A 92 10.45 6.02 2.70
N PHE A 93 9.32 5.38 2.40
CA PHE A 93 8.54 4.64 3.38
C PHE A 93 8.91 3.17 3.48
N PHE A 94 9.30 2.55 2.39
CA PHE A 94 9.58 1.11 2.33
C PHE A 94 11.00 0.80 1.92
N THR A 95 11.48 -0.36 2.36
CA THR A 95 12.73 -0.96 1.89
C THR A 95 12.43 -2.39 1.44
N GLU A 96 12.96 -2.77 0.30
CA GLU A 96 12.79 -4.13 -0.19
C GLU A 96 13.75 -5.07 0.51
N LYS A 97 13.24 -6.23 0.91
CA LYS A 97 14.02 -7.27 1.57
C LYS A 97 13.81 -8.58 0.81
N ASN A 98 14.90 -9.25 0.51
CA ASN A 98 14.83 -10.57 -0.15
C ASN A 98 14.75 -11.70 0.86
#